data_2f405a7185bbb4be5ee5d31b788d4108
#
_entry.id   2f405a7185bbb4be5ee5d31b788d4108
#
_cell.length_a   1.000
_cell.length_b   1.000
_cell.length_c   1.000
_cell.angle_alpha   90.00
_cell.angle_beta   90.00
_cell.angle_gamma   90.00
#
_symmetry.space_group_name_H-M   'P 1'
#
loop_
_entity.id
_entity.type
_entity.pdbx_description
1 polymer ?
#
loop_
_entity_poly.entity_id
_entity_poly.type
_entity_poly.pdbx_seq_one_letter_code
_entity_poly.pdbx_strand_id
1 'polypeptide(L)'
;MISRLILVCALLTCALPAAATDRATINTLVAQHAQANGVPEALVHRIIQRESGYNPRASSRGNLGLMQIRYGTARAMGYTGPASGLLDANTNLAYAVPYLANAYKVAGGNQDRAVSLYAGGYYYAAKRKGLLRELRSGPGEPVTTGSVSASSLSLTSWISSVFTPSQTR
;
A
#
# COMPACT_ATOMS: atom_id res chain seq x y z
N MET A 1 -4.98 69.05 -22.43
CA MET A 1 -5.55 68.19 -21.35
C MET A 1 -5.50 66.74 -21.86
N ILE A 2 -4.50 66.01 -21.46
CA ILE A 2 -4.28 64.64 -21.93
C ILE A 2 -4.61 63.71 -20.73
N SER A 3 -5.76 63.03 -20.84
CA SER A 3 -6.24 62.08 -19.85
C SER A 3 -5.42 60.78 -19.94
N ARG A 4 -4.66 60.46 -18.87
CA ARG A 4 -3.92 59.21 -18.72
C ARG A 4 -4.85 58.11 -18.25
N LEU A 5 -5.22 57.22 -19.15
CA LEU A 5 -5.95 55.98 -18.86
C LEU A 5 -4.95 54.94 -18.29
N ILE A 6 -4.99 54.75 -16.98
CA ILE A 6 -4.20 53.68 -16.31
C ILE A 6 -4.94 52.35 -16.44
N LEU A 7 -4.42 51.47 -17.31
CA LEU A 7 -4.92 50.11 -17.45
C LEU A 7 -4.35 49.24 -16.32
N VAL A 8 -5.14 49.02 -15.28
CA VAL A 8 -4.80 48.09 -14.20
C VAL A 8 -5.08 46.66 -14.68
N CYS A 9 -4.02 45.98 -15.14
CA CYS A 9 -4.08 44.58 -15.46
C CYS A 9 -4.08 43.76 -14.16
N ALA A 10 -5.26 43.35 -13.66
CA ALA A 10 -5.36 42.46 -12.53
C ALA A 10 -4.89 41.06 -12.95
N LEU A 11 -3.68 40.70 -12.56
CA LEU A 11 -3.14 39.34 -12.66
C LEU A 11 -3.92 38.47 -11.66
N LEU A 12 -4.95 37.78 -12.17
CA LEU A 12 -5.64 36.74 -11.45
C LEU A 12 -4.69 35.52 -11.36
N THR A 13 -3.89 35.46 -10.29
CA THR A 13 -3.12 34.26 -9.97
C THR A 13 -4.08 33.16 -9.56
N CYS A 14 -4.40 32.28 -10.51
CA CYS A 14 -5.12 31.06 -10.25
C CYS A 14 -4.20 30.15 -9.41
N ALA A 15 -4.30 30.27 -8.09
CA ALA A 15 -3.68 29.30 -7.18
C ALA A 15 -4.42 27.98 -7.39
N LEU A 16 -3.80 27.06 -8.15
CA LEU A 16 -4.27 25.68 -8.21
C LEU A 16 -4.28 25.14 -6.78
N PRO A 17 -5.42 24.67 -6.26
CA PRO A 17 -5.43 24.03 -4.95
C PRO A 17 -4.47 22.83 -5.06
N ALA A 18 -3.50 22.75 -4.14
CA ALA A 18 -2.70 21.54 -3.95
C ALA A 18 -3.70 20.40 -3.75
N ALA A 19 -3.85 19.55 -4.77
CA ALA A 19 -4.89 18.55 -4.84
C ALA A 19 -4.77 17.63 -3.61
N ALA A 20 -5.59 17.89 -2.62
CA ALA A 20 -5.94 16.84 -1.66
C ALA A 20 -6.54 15.73 -2.52
N THR A 21 -5.88 14.55 -2.57
CA THR A 21 -6.40 13.40 -3.29
C THR A 21 -7.79 13.13 -2.75
N ASP A 22 -8.80 13.45 -3.53
CA ASP A 22 -10.17 13.38 -3.08
C ASP A 22 -10.63 11.92 -2.91
N ARG A 23 -11.72 11.71 -2.25
CA ARG A 23 -12.28 10.39 -1.99
C ARG A 23 -12.60 9.64 -3.28
N ALA A 24 -13.05 10.33 -4.32
CA ALA A 24 -13.39 9.74 -5.61
C ALA A 24 -12.13 9.18 -6.31
N THR A 25 -11.05 9.95 -6.32
CA THR A 25 -9.75 9.50 -6.83
C THR A 25 -9.24 8.27 -6.07
N ILE A 26 -9.32 8.27 -4.72
CA ILE A 26 -8.92 7.10 -3.92
C ILE A 26 -9.78 5.88 -4.27
N ASN A 27 -11.10 6.03 -4.42
CA ASN A 27 -11.98 4.92 -4.80
C ASN A 27 -11.58 4.32 -6.16
N THR A 28 -11.28 5.15 -7.15
CA THR A 28 -10.80 4.68 -8.46
C THR A 28 -9.49 3.90 -8.34
N LEU A 29 -8.53 4.40 -7.58
CA LEU A 29 -7.26 3.70 -7.34
C LEU A 29 -7.48 2.38 -6.60
N VAL A 30 -8.36 2.35 -5.61
CA VAL A 30 -8.69 1.12 -4.87
C VAL A 30 -9.26 0.07 -5.80
N ALA A 31 -10.23 0.42 -6.66
CA ALA A 31 -10.82 -0.51 -7.63
C ALA A 31 -9.75 -1.10 -8.56
N GLN A 32 -8.85 -0.26 -9.10
CA GLN A 32 -7.75 -0.69 -9.97
C GLN A 32 -6.79 -1.66 -9.27
N HIS A 33 -6.31 -1.29 -8.07
CA HIS A 33 -5.36 -2.13 -7.33
C HIS A 33 -6.01 -3.41 -6.79
N ALA A 34 -7.27 -3.36 -6.36
CA ALA A 34 -8.01 -4.53 -5.90
C ALA A 34 -8.19 -5.55 -7.03
N GLN A 35 -8.63 -5.09 -8.21
CA GLN A 35 -8.77 -5.91 -9.41
C GLN A 35 -7.43 -6.55 -9.82
N ALA A 36 -6.37 -5.74 -9.94
CA ALA A 36 -5.03 -6.21 -10.33
C ALA A 36 -4.46 -7.27 -9.38
N ASN A 37 -4.88 -7.26 -8.12
CA ASN A 37 -4.37 -8.17 -7.10
C ASN A 37 -5.35 -9.30 -6.73
N GLY A 38 -6.54 -9.35 -7.33
CA GLY A 38 -7.53 -10.39 -7.07
C GLY A 38 -8.06 -10.38 -5.63
N VAL A 39 -8.19 -9.20 -5.03
CA VAL A 39 -8.80 -9.04 -3.69
C VAL A 39 -10.13 -8.32 -3.80
N PRO A 40 -11.10 -8.61 -2.92
CA PRO A 40 -12.35 -7.86 -2.88
C PRO A 40 -12.08 -6.38 -2.60
N GLU A 41 -12.64 -5.49 -3.42
CA GLU A 41 -12.53 -4.04 -3.25
C GLU A 41 -13.00 -3.60 -1.85
N ALA A 42 -14.11 -4.18 -1.37
CA ALA A 42 -14.62 -3.94 -0.04
C ALA A 42 -13.63 -4.25 1.08
N LEU A 43 -12.75 -5.26 0.89
CA LEU A 43 -11.70 -5.59 1.84
C LEU A 43 -10.62 -4.50 1.88
N VAL A 44 -10.23 -3.95 0.72
CA VAL A 44 -9.27 -2.83 0.65
C VAL A 44 -9.84 -1.60 1.34
N HIS A 45 -11.10 -1.25 1.05
CA HIS A 45 -11.80 -0.14 1.70
C HIS A 45 -11.87 -0.31 3.22
N ARG A 46 -12.14 -1.53 3.69
CA ARG A 46 -12.17 -1.84 5.12
C ARG A 46 -10.84 -1.59 5.82
N ILE A 47 -9.72 -1.98 5.17
CA ILE A 47 -8.37 -1.68 5.69
C ILE A 47 -8.13 -0.18 5.72
N ILE A 48 -8.38 0.53 4.62
CA ILE A 48 -8.16 1.99 4.55
C ILE A 48 -8.97 2.74 5.61
N GLN A 49 -10.25 2.39 5.78
CA GLN A 49 -11.10 3.02 6.79
C GLN A 49 -10.55 2.80 8.20
N ARG A 50 -10.09 1.58 8.50
CA ARG A 50 -9.55 1.22 9.80
C ARG A 50 -8.19 1.87 10.07
N GLU A 51 -7.30 1.92 9.08
CA GLU A 51 -5.90 2.29 9.26
C GLU A 51 -5.66 3.81 9.19
N SER A 52 -6.38 4.52 8.32
CA SER A 52 -6.15 5.95 8.10
C SER A 52 -7.41 6.82 8.04
N GLY A 53 -8.60 6.22 8.00
CA GLY A 53 -9.83 6.95 7.71
C GLY A 53 -9.77 7.66 6.35
N TYR A 54 -9.05 7.09 5.37
CA TYR A 54 -8.81 7.64 4.03
C TYR A 54 -7.87 8.85 3.99
N ASN A 55 -7.05 9.05 5.01
CA ASN A 55 -6.02 10.07 4.97
C ASN A 55 -4.74 9.51 4.31
N PRO A 56 -4.38 9.91 3.08
CA PRO A 56 -3.18 9.40 2.41
C PRO A 56 -1.89 9.86 3.10
N ARG A 57 -1.94 10.96 3.86
CA ARG A 57 -0.80 11.51 4.60
C ARG A 57 -0.71 11.02 6.04
N ALA A 58 -1.53 10.05 6.44
CA ALA A 58 -1.45 9.49 7.78
C ALA A 58 -0.08 8.87 8.04
N SER A 59 0.48 9.19 9.20
CA SER A 59 1.75 8.63 9.66
C SER A 59 1.67 8.38 11.16
N SER A 60 1.84 7.13 11.58
CA SER A 60 1.76 6.76 13.00
C SER A 60 2.70 5.61 13.30
N ARG A 61 3.60 5.79 14.27
CA ARG A 61 4.50 4.74 14.77
C ARG A 61 5.29 4.00 13.66
N GLY A 62 5.69 4.74 12.61
CA GLY A 62 6.42 4.19 11.47
C GLY A 62 5.54 3.50 10.41
N ASN A 63 4.22 3.54 10.57
CA ASN A 63 3.26 3.16 9.54
C ASN A 63 2.89 4.39 8.69
N LEU A 64 2.69 4.22 7.38
CA LEU A 64 2.61 5.31 6.42
C LEU A 64 1.42 5.13 5.47
N GLY A 65 0.74 6.25 5.17
CA GLY A 65 -0.24 6.40 4.11
C GLY A 65 -1.58 5.70 4.35
N LEU A 66 -2.35 5.53 3.28
CA LEU A 66 -3.74 5.04 3.31
C LEU A 66 -3.92 3.73 4.06
N MET A 67 -3.05 2.76 3.84
CA MET A 67 -3.14 1.43 4.43
C MET A 67 -2.14 1.23 5.58
N GLN A 68 -1.50 2.29 6.05
CA GLN A 68 -0.55 2.27 7.17
C GLN A 68 0.52 1.16 7.05
N ILE A 69 1.12 1.07 5.85
CA ILE A 69 2.19 0.09 5.61
C ILE A 69 3.51 0.57 6.23
N ARG A 70 4.27 -0.34 6.81
CA ARG A 70 5.63 -0.04 7.29
C ARG A 70 6.60 0.09 6.13
N TYR A 71 7.56 1.01 6.23
CA TYR A 71 8.59 1.19 5.21
C TYR A 71 9.35 -0.12 4.92
N GLY A 72 9.74 -0.88 5.97
CA GLY A 72 10.37 -2.18 5.80
C GLY A 72 9.49 -3.19 5.04
N THR A 73 8.18 -3.20 5.31
CA THR A 73 7.23 -4.06 4.59
C THR A 73 7.11 -3.65 3.12
N ALA A 74 7.01 -2.35 2.84
CA ALA A 74 6.97 -1.85 1.46
C ALA A 74 8.26 -2.18 0.70
N ARG A 75 9.44 -2.03 1.36
CA ARG A 75 10.73 -2.45 0.80
C ARG A 75 10.76 -3.94 0.43
N ALA A 76 10.21 -4.74 1.29
CA ALA A 76 10.09 -6.17 1.09
C ALA A 76 9.12 -6.53 -0.05
N MET A 77 8.15 -5.68 -0.32
CA MET A 77 7.26 -5.76 -1.48
C MET A 77 7.87 -5.08 -2.73
N GLY A 78 9.18 -4.79 -2.74
CA GLY A 78 9.90 -4.24 -3.90
C GLY A 78 9.92 -2.71 -3.99
N TYR A 79 9.46 -1.97 -2.97
CA TYR A 79 9.54 -0.51 -2.98
C TYR A 79 10.97 -0.03 -2.85
N THR A 80 11.42 0.87 -3.75
CA THR A 80 12.79 1.40 -3.77
C THR A 80 12.88 2.89 -3.43
N GLY A 81 11.73 3.59 -3.39
CA GLY A 81 11.67 5.03 -3.10
C GLY A 81 11.89 5.38 -1.61
N PRO A 82 11.89 6.67 -1.28
CA PRO A 82 11.98 7.16 0.10
C PRO A 82 10.69 6.87 0.88
N ALA A 83 10.79 6.80 2.22
CA ALA A 83 9.63 6.54 3.08
C ALA A 83 8.46 7.54 2.85
N SER A 84 8.79 8.82 2.59
CA SER A 84 7.79 9.86 2.28
C SER A 84 6.96 9.57 1.03
N GLY A 85 7.48 8.82 0.06
CA GLY A 85 6.73 8.41 -1.13
C GLY A 85 5.54 7.51 -0.82
N LEU A 86 5.54 6.81 0.32
CA LEU A 86 4.40 6.03 0.79
C LEU A 86 3.22 6.86 1.32
N LEU A 87 3.37 8.18 1.38
CA LEU A 87 2.29 9.14 1.67
C LEU A 87 1.52 9.55 0.39
N ASP A 88 1.97 9.11 -0.77
CA ASP A 88 1.20 9.17 -2.00
C ASP A 88 0.21 8.01 -2.06
N ALA A 89 -1.05 8.31 -2.40
CA ALA A 89 -2.13 7.33 -2.37
C ALA A 89 -1.89 6.15 -3.31
N ASN A 90 -1.49 6.42 -4.55
CA ASN A 90 -1.25 5.39 -5.56
C ASN A 90 -0.04 4.52 -5.20
N THR A 91 1.05 5.15 -4.78
CA THR A 91 2.26 4.45 -4.32
C THR A 91 1.95 3.56 -3.11
N ASN A 92 1.18 4.05 -2.14
CA ASN A 92 0.80 3.27 -0.97
C ASN A 92 0.02 2.01 -1.35
N LEU A 93 -1.01 2.16 -2.20
CA LEU A 93 -1.84 1.05 -2.67
C LEU A 93 -1.03 0.05 -3.51
N ALA A 94 -0.09 0.51 -4.33
CA ALA A 94 0.74 -0.36 -5.17
C ALA A 94 1.53 -1.40 -4.37
N TYR A 95 1.91 -1.10 -3.13
CA TYR A 95 2.67 -2.02 -2.27
C TYR A 95 1.84 -2.62 -1.13
N ALA A 96 0.85 -1.91 -0.62
CA ALA A 96 0.03 -2.40 0.48
C ALA A 96 -1.07 -3.38 0.01
N VAL A 97 -1.65 -3.20 -1.19
CA VAL A 97 -2.67 -4.13 -1.71
C VAL A 97 -2.09 -5.50 -2.05
N PRO A 98 -0.91 -5.66 -2.69
CA PRO A 98 -0.26 -6.97 -2.83
C PRO A 98 0.05 -7.63 -1.49
N TYR A 99 0.48 -6.87 -0.47
CA TYR A 99 0.67 -7.39 0.88
C TYR A 99 -0.64 -7.90 1.49
N LEU A 100 -1.76 -7.17 1.28
CA LEU A 100 -3.10 -7.62 1.67
C LEU A 100 -3.55 -8.87 0.88
N ALA A 101 -3.22 -8.96 -0.41
CA ALA A 101 -3.53 -10.12 -1.23
C ALA A 101 -2.86 -11.39 -0.69
N ASN A 102 -1.62 -11.28 -0.24
CA ASN A 102 -0.93 -12.37 0.44
C ASN A 102 -1.66 -12.77 1.74
N ALA A 103 -2.05 -11.79 2.57
CA ALA A 103 -2.81 -12.05 3.79
C ALA A 103 -4.15 -12.72 3.49
N TYR A 104 -4.86 -12.28 2.44
CA TYR A 104 -6.13 -12.84 2.00
C TYR A 104 -5.98 -14.28 1.49
N LYS A 105 -4.94 -14.57 0.70
CA LYS A 105 -4.60 -15.93 0.27
C LYS A 105 -4.32 -16.85 1.45
N VAL A 106 -3.46 -16.41 2.39
CA VAL A 106 -3.15 -17.18 3.60
C VAL A 106 -4.37 -17.39 4.50
N ALA A 107 -5.29 -16.44 4.49
CA ALA A 107 -6.59 -16.54 5.17
C ALA A 107 -7.55 -17.53 4.50
N GLY A 108 -7.24 -18.03 3.29
CA GLY A 108 -8.14 -18.91 2.53
C GLY A 108 -9.40 -18.19 2.06
N GLY A 109 -9.31 -16.90 1.73
CA GLY A 109 -10.43 -16.07 1.29
C GLY A 109 -11.29 -15.50 2.41
N ASN A 110 -10.99 -15.77 3.68
CA ASN A 110 -11.73 -15.20 4.80
C ASN A 110 -11.27 -13.77 5.08
N GLN A 111 -12.16 -12.79 4.89
CA GLN A 111 -11.83 -11.37 5.00
C GLN A 111 -11.45 -10.94 6.42
N ASP A 112 -12.14 -11.43 7.46
CA ASP A 112 -11.85 -11.07 8.85
C ASP A 112 -10.47 -11.57 9.28
N ARG A 113 -10.15 -12.80 8.87
CA ARG A 113 -8.83 -13.38 9.09
C ARG A 113 -7.76 -12.64 8.29
N ALA A 114 -8.06 -12.20 7.06
CA ALA A 114 -7.14 -11.40 6.25
C ALA A 114 -6.81 -10.05 6.91
N VAL A 115 -7.81 -9.37 7.49
CA VAL A 115 -7.60 -8.13 8.27
C VAL A 115 -6.67 -8.38 9.46
N SER A 116 -6.88 -9.48 10.19
CA SER A 116 -6.03 -9.84 11.33
C SER A 116 -4.58 -10.17 10.89
N LEU A 117 -4.43 -10.89 9.78
CA LEU A 117 -3.12 -11.24 9.21
C LEU A 117 -2.41 -10.03 8.58
N TYR A 118 -3.15 -9.08 8.02
CA TYR A 118 -2.59 -7.83 7.54
C TYR A 118 -1.93 -7.04 8.67
N ALA A 119 -2.63 -6.88 9.79
CA ALA A 119 -2.17 -6.12 10.94
C ALA A 119 -1.05 -6.84 11.73
N GLY A 120 -1.16 -8.14 11.92
CA GLY A 120 -0.24 -8.95 12.75
C GLY A 120 0.88 -9.64 11.97
N GLY A 121 0.85 -9.58 10.64
CA GLY A 121 1.76 -10.33 9.78
C GLY A 121 1.29 -11.77 9.52
N TYR A 122 1.53 -12.25 8.32
CA TYR A 122 1.07 -13.57 7.86
C TYR A 122 2.19 -14.62 7.74
N TYR A 123 3.44 -14.27 7.99
CA TYR A 123 4.58 -15.15 7.75
C TYR A 123 4.44 -16.54 8.38
N TYR A 124 4.22 -16.59 9.69
CA TYR A 124 4.12 -17.89 10.38
C TYR A 124 2.90 -18.69 9.96
N ALA A 125 1.78 -18.02 9.65
CA ALA A 125 0.59 -18.67 9.13
C ALA A 125 0.83 -19.25 7.73
N ALA A 126 1.52 -18.50 6.86
CA ALA A 126 1.93 -18.95 5.54
C ALA A 126 2.90 -20.13 5.60
N LYS A 127 3.91 -20.05 6.50
CA LYS A 127 4.89 -21.13 6.72
C LYS A 127 4.19 -22.44 7.12
N ARG A 128 3.28 -22.38 8.10
CA ARG A 128 2.52 -23.58 8.55
C ARG A 128 1.66 -24.18 7.44
N LYS A 129 1.22 -23.36 6.48
CA LYS A 129 0.39 -23.81 5.34
C LYS A 129 1.21 -24.19 4.11
N GLY A 130 2.54 -24.05 4.13
CA GLY A 130 3.41 -24.30 2.98
C GLY A 130 3.28 -23.27 1.85
N LEU A 131 2.67 -22.11 2.10
CA LEU A 131 2.32 -21.13 1.07
C LEU A 131 3.42 -20.08 0.79
N LEU A 132 4.57 -20.12 1.47
CA LEU A 132 5.59 -19.07 1.34
C LEU A 132 6.07 -18.84 -0.10
N ARG A 133 6.15 -19.90 -0.91
CA ARG A 133 6.59 -19.81 -2.32
C ARG A 133 5.54 -19.21 -3.25
N GLU A 134 4.30 -19.12 -2.79
CA GLU A 134 3.18 -18.65 -3.58
C GLU A 134 2.82 -17.18 -3.25
N LEU A 135 3.55 -16.56 -2.33
CA LEU A 135 3.31 -15.17 -1.94
C LEU A 135 3.95 -14.22 -2.95
N ARG A 136 3.26 -13.12 -3.21
CA ARG A 136 3.76 -12.04 -4.08
C ARG A 136 4.87 -11.27 -3.39
N SER A 137 5.87 -10.83 -4.17
CA SER A 137 6.98 -10.00 -3.70
C SER A 137 6.99 -8.59 -4.31
N GLY A 138 5.92 -8.18 -5.01
CA GLY A 138 5.87 -6.86 -5.63
C GLY A 138 4.56 -6.54 -6.34
N PRO A 139 4.42 -5.29 -6.83
CA PRO A 139 3.30 -4.90 -7.67
C PRO A 139 3.34 -5.64 -9.00
N GLY A 140 2.25 -6.29 -9.36
CA GLY A 140 2.05 -6.82 -10.71
C GLY A 140 2.69 -8.16 -11.05
N GLU A 141 3.35 -8.85 -10.12
CA GLU A 141 3.77 -10.24 -10.36
C GLU A 141 2.54 -11.16 -10.30
N PRO A 142 2.08 -11.70 -11.43
CA PRO A 142 1.05 -12.73 -11.41
C PRO A 142 1.61 -13.97 -10.70
N VAL A 143 0.80 -14.63 -9.89
CA VAL A 143 1.13 -15.94 -9.32
C VAL A 143 1.17 -16.93 -10.47
N THR A 144 2.33 -17.10 -11.10
CA THR A 144 2.53 -18.18 -12.07
C THR A 144 2.62 -19.49 -11.32
N THR A 145 1.56 -20.27 -11.41
CA THR A 145 1.59 -21.71 -11.13
C THR A 145 2.62 -22.34 -12.11
N GLY A 146 3.84 -22.58 -11.65
CA GLY A 146 4.82 -23.39 -12.37
C GLY A 146 5.81 -22.62 -13.23
N SER A 147 6.73 -21.90 -12.61
CA SER A 147 8.10 -21.76 -13.12
C SER A 147 8.98 -21.20 -11.99
N VAL A 148 9.87 -22.01 -11.48
CA VAL A 148 10.91 -21.59 -10.51
C VAL A 148 11.96 -20.79 -11.26
N SER A 149 11.82 -19.46 -11.31
CA SER A 149 12.92 -18.58 -11.66
C SER A 149 13.77 -18.30 -10.41
N ALA A 150 15.08 -18.32 -10.58
CA ALA A 150 16.10 -18.27 -9.51
C ALA A 150 16.11 -17.02 -8.62
N SER A 151 15.12 -16.14 -8.73
CA SER A 151 14.95 -14.95 -7.88
C SER A 151 14.26 -15.23 -6.53
N SER A 152 13.85 -16.46 -6.27
CA SER A 152 13.10 -16.86 -5.06
C SER A 152 13.93 -16.99 -3.78
N LEU A 153 15.25 -16.86 -3.86
CA LEU A 153 16.14 -16.97 -2.68
C LEU A 153 16.14 -15.73 -1.78
N SER A 154 15.62 -14.60 -2.26
CA SER A 154 15.60 -13.35 -1.50
C SER A 154 14.44 -13.25 -0.47
N LEU A 155 13.34 -13.98 -0.67
CA LEU A 155 12.14 -13.87 0.14
C LEU A 155 12.27 -14.43 1.57
N THR A 156 13.06 -15.49 1.75
CA THR A 156 13.21 -16.14 3.05
C THR A 156 14.14 -15.39 4.00
N SER A 157 15.12 -14.66 3.46
CA SER A 157 16.13 -13.96 4.24
C SER A 157 15.57 -12.72 4.96
N TRP A 158 14.76 -11.91 4.30
CA TRP A 158 14.27 -10.65 4.88
C TRP A 158 13.04 -10.83 5.79
N ILE A 159 12.19 -11.84 5.52
CA ILE A 159 11.03 -12.11 6.36
C ILE A 159 11.45 -12.41 7.81
N SER A 160 12.59 -13.08 8.00
CA SER A 160 13.13 -13.32 9.33
C SER A 160 13.55 -12.04 10.06
N SER A 161 14.03 -11.02 9.35
CA SER A 161 14.47 -9.76 9.94
C SER A 161 13.32 -8.80 10.31
N VAL A 162 12.19 -8.86 9.58
CA VAL A 162 11.06 -7.97 9.80
C VAL A 162 10.12 -8.47 10.90
N PHE A 163 10.05 -9.79 11.11
CA PHE A 163 9.12 -10.42 12.05
C PHE A 163 9.76 -11.01 13.31
N THR A 164 11.02 -10.67 13.62
CA THR A 164 11.60 -11.04 14.91
C THR A 164 10.91 -10.21 16.01
N PRO A 165 10.19 -10.81 16.96
CA PRO A 165 9.64 -10.07 18.09
C PRO A 165 10.80 -9.52 18.91
N SER A 166 10.82 -8.20 19.17
CA SER A 166 11.71 -7.60 20.15
C SER A 166 11.46 -8.28 21.50
N GLN A 167 12.36 -9.12 21.91
CA GLN A 167 12.45 -9.56 23.29
C GLN A 167 12.92 -8.35 24.11
N THR A 168 11.97 -7.59 24.64
CA THR A 168 12.26 -6.64 25.71
C THR A 168 12.42 -7.41 27.01
N ARG A 169 13.61 -7.35 27.56
CA ARG A 169 13.85 -7.58 28.98
C ARG A 169 13.23 -6.47 29.81
#